data_55c67f5a39abb43ddddacc4a57ee9f40
#
_entry.id   55c67f5a39abb43ddddacc4a57ee9f40
#
_cell.length_a   1.000
_cell.length_b   1.000
_cell.length_c   1.000
_cell.angle_alpha   90.00
_cell.angle_beta   90.00
_cell.angle_gamma   90.00
#
_symmetry.space_group_name_H-M   'P 1'
#
loop_
_entity.id
_entity.type
_entity.pdbx_description
1 polymer ?
#
loop_
_entity_poly.entity_id
_entity_poly.type
_entity_poly.pdbx_seq_one_letter_code
_entity_poly.pdbx_strand_id
1 'polypeptide(L)'
;MRAIIVGSGAGGATIARELSQNGIEVIMLEAGGNFKPFTRKLSWSEPLRKLGLMGNEKMITRLFPYLETTRSSDELVLVRGLGTGGSTTISCGNMVRADQGLKEIGLDLENEFKELEGLIGVEEFPYERWRPLTQEMFKSADKLGLNPQITPKAMDAVKCVSCGLCELGCSTDSRWDSRRFLEDAKKNGTILKTKSPVKKLLIEKGKVKGVEIGSGLFSQKLDADLVILSAGGIGTAQILKASGIVAKDNLWVDIVITLGGVSKGAEMIKEPPMVWYSQQEDYILSPYVDILSHWFHKPWKNVSINDRVGMMVKLADLEEGSVFENGKVQKEISLGDKKKMKFAISQALSIMENAGVSGPYVQGMYNGGHLGGTVPLEKADVNEMRPQYLPEGLWVGDLSLAPRSQGMPTILLAAALGLKVARKILENEHQ
;
A
#
# COMPACT_ATOMS: atom_id res chain seq x y z
N MET A 1 9.04 -4.65 -29.85
CA MET A 1 9.29 -5.35 -28.56
C MET A 1 7.99 -5.46 -27.79
N ARG A 2 7.76 -6.60 -27.15
CA ARG A 2 6.58 -6.89 -26.31
C ARG A 2 6.98 -7.02 -24.85
N ALA A 3 6.35 -6.25 -23.97
CA ALA A 3 6.53 -6.33 -22.52
C ALA A 3 5.28 -6.91 -21.84
N ILE A 4 5.47 -7.84 -20.91
CA ILE A 4 4.43 -8.28 -19.98
C ILE A 4 4.68 -7.65 -18.62
N ILE A 5 3.68 -6.93 -18.09
CA ILE A 5 3.71 -6.34 -16.75
C ILE A 5 2.75 -7.14 -15.85
N VAL A 6 3.25 -7.62 -14.72
CA VAL A 6 2.49 -8.45 -13.78
C VAL A 6 2.11 -7.63 -12.56
N GLY A 7 0.81 -7.32 -12.44
CA GLY A 7 0.24 -6.48 -11.39
C GLY A 7 -0.04 -5.05 -11.86
N SER A 8 -1.20 -4.53 -11.46
CA SER A 8 -1.75 -3.25 -11.88
C SER A 8 -1.74 -2.17 -10.77
N GLY A 9 -0.93 -2.36 -9.73
CA GLY A 9 -0.71 -1.40 -8.65
C GLY A 9 0.07 -0.16 -9.11
N ALA A 10 0.51 0.67 -8.15
CA ALA A 10 1.20 1.94 -8.42
C ALA A 10 2.39 1.78 -9.39
N GLY A 11 3.32 0.87 -9.09
CA GLY A 11 4.50 0.66 -9.94
C GLY A 11 4.13 0.14 -11.32
N GLY A 12 3.35 -0.96 -11.41
CA GLY A 12 2.98 -1.57 -12.69
C GLY A 12 2.19 -0.64 -13.60
N ALA A 13 1.24 0.12 -13.06
CA ALA A 13 0.46 1.08 -13.86
C ALA A 13 1.32 2.25 -14.36
N THR A 14 2.27 2.72 -13.55
CA THR A 14 3.23 3.76 -13.96
C THR A 14 4.13 3.25 -15.08
N ILE A 15 4.66 2.03 -14.95
CA ILE A 15 5.49 1.40 -16.00
C ILE A 15 4.69 1.22 -17.28
N ALA A 16 3.45 0.71 -17.19
CA ALA A 16 2.60 0.51 -18.36
C ALA A 16 2.34 1.81 -19.12
N ARG A 17 2.05 2.89 -18.39
CA ARG A 17 1.86 4.21 -18.95
C ARG A 17 3.13 4.68 -19.68
N GLU A 18 4.26 4.64 -19.02
CA GLU A 18 5.53 5.13 -19.55
C GLU A 18 5.97 4.33 -20.78
N LEU A 19 5.97 3.00 -20.72
CA LEU A 19 6.38 2.14 -21.83
C LEU A 19 5.45 2.25 -23.03
N SER A 20 4.13 2.27 -22.82
CA SER A 20 3.16 2.36 -23.92
C SER A 20 3.18 3.72 -24.62
N GLN A 21 3.42 4.81 -23.89
CA GLN A 21 3.62 6.14 -24.47
C GLN A 21 4.88 6.23 -25.36
N ASN A 22 5.86 5.37 -25.10
CA ASN A 22 7.09 5.28 -25.88
C ASN A 22 7.07 4.13 -26.91
N GLY A 23 5.88 3.64 -27.30
CA GLY A 23 5.71 2.72 -28.43
C GLY A 23 6.00 1.24 -28.13
N ILE A 24 6.20 0.85 -26.87
CA ILE A 24 6.34 -0.54 -26.46
C ILE A 24 4.96 -1.21 -26.44
N GLU A 25 4.83 -2.41 -27.05
CA GLU A 25 3.63 -3.25 -26.91
C GLU A 25 3.52 -3.78 -25.48
N VAL A 26 2.50 -3.38 -24.73
CA VAL A 26 2.33 -3.75 -23.33
C VAL A 26 1.11 -4.65 -23.14
N ILE A 27 1.33 -5.81 -22.50
CA ILE A 27 0.27 -6.68 -21.96
C ILE A 27 0.38 -6.64 -20.44
N MET A 28 -0.67 -6.17 -19.78
CA MET A 28 -0.74 -6.16 -18.33
C MET A 28 -1.61 -7.29 -17.81
N LEU A 29 -1.10 -8.04 -16.83
CA LEU A 29 -1.78 -9.17 -16.21
C LEU A 29 -2.11 -8.82 -14.76
N GLU A 30 -3.39 -8.80 -14.43
CA GLU A 30 -3.90 -8.56 -13.08
C GLU A 30 -4.56 -9.84 -12.54
N ALA A 31 -4.16 -10.27 -11.35
CA ALA A 31 -4.68 -11.49 -10.72
C ALA A 31 -6.14 -11.36 -10.31
N GLY A 32 -6.54 -10.19 -9.82
CA GLY A 32 -7.90 -9.89 -9.41
C GLY A 32 -8.80 -9.43 -10.56
N GLY A 33 -10.04 -9.11 -10.21
CA GLY A 33 -11.04 -8.57 -11.14
C GLY A 33 -10.99 -7.04 -11.26
N ASN A 34 -11.94 -6.49 -12.03
CA ASN A 34 -12.13 -5.05 -12.11
C ASN A 34 -12.62 -4.51 -10.76
N PHE A 35 -11.86 -3.63 -10.15
CA PHE A 35 -12.18 -3.03 -8.87
C PHE A 35 -13.48 -2.22 -8.93
N LYS A 36 -14.30 -2.33 -7.87
CA LYS A 36 -15.49 -1.51 -7.66
C LYS A 36 -15.49 -0.96 -6.24
N PRO A 37 -15.60 0.36 -6.05
CA PRO A 37 -15.62 0.95 -4.72
C PRO A 37 -16.87 0.55 -3.95
N PHE A 38 -16.75 0.53 -2.62
CA PHE A 38 -17.89 0.35 -1.75
C PHE A 38 -18.75 1.63 -1.72
N THR A 39 -20.07 1.48 -1.93
CA THR A 39 -20.99 2.61 -2.06
C THR A 39 -21.97 2.78 -0.90
N ARG A 40 -21.96 1.85 0.06
CA ARG A 40 -22.87 1.90 1.22
C ARG A 40 -22.22 2.63 2.39
N LYS A 41 -23.03 3.21 3.28
CA LYS A 41 -22.52 3.77 4.55
C LYS A 41 -22.05 2.65 5.47
N LEU A 42 -20.97 2.86 6.23
CA LEU A 42 -20.46 1.87 7.20
C LEU A 42 -21.50 1.53 8.29
N SER A 43 -22.40 2.43 8.62
CA SER A 43 -23.51 2.17 9.54
C SER A 43 -24.40 0.97 9.14
N TRP A 44 -24.35 0.57 7.86
CA TRP A 44 -25.00 -0.65 7.39
C TRP A 44 -24.49 -1.92 8.10
N SER A 45 -23.22 -1.96 8.46
CA SER A 45 -22.61 -3.13 9.12
C SER A 45 -22.82 -3.15 10.65
N GLU A 46 -23.27 -2.04 11.25
CA GLU A 46 -23.44 -1.91 12.71
C GLU A 46 -24.33 -3.00 13.36
N PRO A 47 -25.50 -3.37 12.80
CA PRO A 47 -26.31 -4.44 13.39
C PRO A 47 -25.57 -5.78 13.42
N LEU A 48 -24.86 -6.13 12.33
CA LEU A 48 -24.08 -7.36 12.24
C LEU A 48 -22.94 -7.38 13.26
N ARG A 49 -22.25 -6.25 13.42
CA ARG A 49 -21.18 -6.09 14.40
C ARG A 49 -21.72 -6.24 15.84
N LYS A 50 -22.86 -5.60 16.17
CA LYS A 50 -23.49 -5.71 17.49
C LYS A 50 -23.89 -7.13 17.84
N LEU A 51 -24.24 -7.95 16.84
CA LEU A 51 -24.54 -9.38 17.01
C LEU A 51 -23.29 -10.25 17.07
N GLY A 52 -22.07 -9.65 16.92
CA GLY A 52 -20.81 -10.41 16.92
C GLY A 52 -20.55 -11.23 15.64
N LEU A 53 -21.32 -10.98 14.58
CA LEU A 53 -21.23 -11.70 13.29
C LEU A 53 -20.09 -11.19 12.41
N MET A 54 -19.42 -10.10 12.81
CA MET A 54 -18.29 -9.51 12.08
C MET A 54 -17.10 -9.43 13.04
N GLY A 55 -16.30 -10.49 13.10
CA GLY A 55 -15.28 -10.60 14.14
C GLY A 55 -13.91 -11.11 13.68
N ASN A 56 -13.71 -11.38 12.38
CA ASN A 56 -12.40 -11.82 11.89
C ASN A 56 -12.11 -11.36 10.46
N GLU A 57 -10.83 -11.39 10.11
CA GLU A 57 -10.30 -11.00 8.79
C GLU A 57 -10.92 -11.77 7.61
N LYS A 58 -11.30 -13.03 7.81
CA LYS A 58 -11.93 -13.85 6.76
C LYS A 58 -13.31 -13.32 6.35
N MET A 59 -14.04 -12.76 7.31
CA MET A 59 -15.33 -12.11 7.02
C MET A 59 -15.14 -10.83 6.21
N ILE A 60 -14.09 -10.07 6.51
CA ILE A 60 -13.74 -8.84 5.75
C ILE A 60 -13.48 -9.19 4.29
N THR A 61 -12.64 -10.18 4.01
CA THR A 61 -12.36 -10.64 2.63
C THR A 61 -13.62 -11.09 1.89
N ARG A 62 -14.58 -11.73 2.58
CA ARG A 62 -15.86 -12.13 1.96
C ARG A 62 -16.76 -10.95 1.61
N LEU A 63 -16.78 -9.91 2.45
CA LEU A 63 -17.58 -8.71 2.24
C LEU A 63 -16.96 -7.75 1.24
N PHE A 64 -15.64 -7.71 1.21
CA PHE A 64 -14.82 -6.85 0.36
C PHE A 64 -13.83 -7.70 -0.44
N PRO A 65 -14.26 -8.32 -1.55
CA PRO A 65 -13.46 -9.30 -2.30
C PRO A 65 -12.20 -8.69 -2.95
N TYR A 66 -12.04 -7.37 -2.90
CA TYR A 66 -10.83 -6.67 -3.33
C TYR A 66 -9.82 -6.43 -2.19
N LEU A 67 -10.18 -6.79 -0.96
CA LEU A 67 -9.28 -6.83 0.19
C LEU A 67 -8.84 -8.28 0.39
N GLU A 68 -7.57 -8.54 0.22
CA GLU A 68 -6.98 -9.82 0.60
C GLU A 68 -6.24 -9.69 1.92
N THR A 69 -6.50 -10.60 2.83
CA THR A 69 -5.86 -10.65 4.14
C THR A 69 -5.09 -11.95 4.30
N THR A 70 -3.87 -11.85 4.82
CA THR A 70 -3.01 -13.01 5.11
C THR A 70 -2.49 -12.87 6.53
N ARG A 71 -2.76 -13.88 7.38
CA ARG A 71 -2.18 -13.92 8.72
C ARG A 71 -0.77 -14.48 8.63
N SER A 72 0.24 -13.69 8.99
CA SER A 72 1.64 -14.09 8.93
C SER A 72 2.14 -14.67 10.27
N SER A 73 1.52 -14.24 11.38
CA SER A 73 1.72 -14.78 12.73
C SER A 73 0.43 -14.63 13.52
N ASP A 74 0.39 -15.11 14.76
CA ASP A 74 -0.80 -14.99 15.61
C ASP A 74 -1.20 -13.53 15.89
N GLU A 75 -0.22 -12.62 15.85
CA GLU A 75 -0.42 -11.22 16.18
C GLU A 75 -0.58 -10.31 14.95
N LEU A 76 -0.08 -10.69 13.75
CA LEU A 76 0.05 -9.80 12.60
C LEU A 76 -0.79 -10.25 11.40
N VAL A 77 -1.62 -9.34 10.89
CA VAL A 77 -2.41 -9.52 9.67
C VAL A 77 -1.89 -8.60 8.57
N LEU A 78 -1.54 -9.19 7.44
CA LEU A 78 -1.15 -8.44 6.24
C LEU A 78 -2.37 -8.17 5.36
N VAL A 79 -2.45 -6.96 4.81
CA VAL A 79 -3.57 -6.51 3.99
C VAL A 79 -3.05 -6.01 2.64
N ARG A 80 -3.66 -6.46 1.55
CA ARG A 80 -3.35 -5.97 0.21
C ARG A 80 -4.60 -5.83 -0.65
N GLY A 81 -4.56 -4.95 -1.65
CA GLY A 81 -5.59 -4.84 -2.67
C GLY A 81 -5.40 -5.88 -3.77
N LEU A 82 -6.47 -6.60 -4.12
CA LEU A 82 -6.50 -7.58 -5.21
C LEU A 82 -7.53 -7.13 -6.26
N GLY A 83 -7.06 -6.72 -7.43
CA GLY A 83 -7.88 -6.19 -8.52
C GLY A 83 -7.23 -5.02 -9.22
N THR A 84 -7.88 -4.51 -10.26
CA THR A 84 -7.34 -3.38 -11.03
C THR A 84 -7.06 -2.19 -10.14
N GLY A 85 -5.82 -1.70 -10.18
CA GLY A 85 -5.30 -0.65 -9.32
C GLY A 85 -4.58 -1.15 -8.06
N GLY A 86 -4.65 -2.44 -7.74
CA GLY A 86 -3.96 -3.03 -6.59
C GLY A 86 -4.27 -2.31 -5.28
N SER A 87 -3.30 -2.23 -4.36
CA SER A 87 -3.46 -1.60 -3.05
C SER A 87 -3.73 -0.09 -3.10
N THR A 88 -3.52 0.59 -4.24
CA THR A 88 -3.86 2.01 -4.36
C THR A 88 -5.36 2.26 -4.25
N THR A 89 -6.19 1.30 -4.62
CA THR A 89 -7.66 1.41 -4.56
C THR A 89 -8.22 1.37 -3.14
N ILE A 90 -7.48 0.82 -2.20
CA ILE A 90 -7.83 0.68 -0.78
C ILE A 90 -6.98 1.57 0.13
N SER A 91 -6.37 2.61 -0.40
CA SER A 91 -5.49 3.52 0.33
C SER A 91 -6.21 4.79 0.77
N CYS A 92 -5.57 5.56 1.64
CA CYS A 92 -6.04 6.89 2.05
C CYS A 92 -5.61 8.02 1.10
N GLY A 93 -4.93 7.69 -0.01
CA GLY A 93 -4.45 8.67 -0.99
C GLY A 93 -3.29 9.54 -0.50
N ASN A 94 -2.55 9.08 0.49
CA ASN A 94 -1.39 9.82 1.02
C ASN A 94 -0.21 9.71 0.04
N MET A 95 0.43 10.84 -0.26
CA MET A 95 1.53 10.96 -1.23
C MET A 95 2.76 11.57 -0.58
N VAL A 96 3.13 11.02 0.57
CA VAL A 96 4.35 11.43 1.26
C VAL A 96 5.55 10.83 0.54
N ARG A 97 6.62 11.60 0.38
CA ARG A 97 7.89 11.11 -0.16
C ARG A 97 8.57 10.21 0.87
N ALA A 98 8.74 8.95 0.53
CA ALA A 98 9.40 7.95 1.35
C ALA A 98 10.58 7.39 0.57
N ASP A 99 11.79 7.50 1.13
CA ASP A 99 13.03 7.10 0.46
C ASP A 99 14.04 6.46 1.43
N GLN A 100 13.54 5.95 2.56
CA GLN A 100 14.39 5.36 3.59
C GLN A 100 15.20 4.19 3.04
N GLY A 101 16.51 4.24 3.26
CA GLY A 101 17.45 3.25 2.75
C GLY A 101 17.85 3.42 1.27
N LEU A 102 17.14 4.23 0.48
CA LEU A 102 17.45 4.41 -0.95
C LEU A 102 18.62 5.38 -1.16
N LYS A 103 18.62 6.51 -0.47
CA LYS A 103 19.75 7.46 -0.54
C LYS A 103 21.05 6.85 -0.03
N GLU A 104 20.98 5.94 0.94
CA GLU A 104 22.15 5.23 1.48
C GLU A 104 22.84 4.35 0.42
N ILE A 105 22.08 3.78 -0.48
CA ILE A 105 22.61 3.00 -1.61
C ILE A 105 22.95 3.87 -2.84
N GLY A 106 22.67 5.18 -2.78
CA GLY A 106 22.94 6.13 -3.85
C GLY A 106 21.79 6.31 -4.87
N LEU A 107 20.58 5.84 -4.55
CA LEU A 107 19.39 6.03 -5.39
C LEU A 107 18.65 7.31 -4.97
N ASP A 108 18.60 8.27 -5.87
CA ASP A 108 17.81 9.49 -5.74
C ASP A 108 16.58 9.44 -6.65
N LEU A 109 15.40 9.68 -6.07
CA LEU A 109 14.09 9.69 -6.75
C LEU A 109 13.41 11.07 -6.72
N GLU A 110 14.15 12.13 -6.41
CA GLU A 110 13.58 13.48 -6.27
C GLU A 110 12.86 13.95 -7.54
N ASN A 111 13.44 13.69 -8.72
CA ASN A 111 12.84 14.05 -9.99
C ASN A 111 11.57 13.25 -10.28
N GLU A 112 11.59 11.95 -10.00
CA GLU A 112 10.43 11.07 -10.17
C GLU A 112 9.29 11.46 -9.22
N PHE A 113 9.59 11.78 -7.97
CA PHE A 113 8.60 12.28 -7.01
C PHE A 113 7.96 13.57 -7.49
N LYS A 114 8.75 14.57 -7.85
CA LYS A 114 8.25 15.86 -8.30
C LYS A 114 7.36 15.75 -9.54
N GLU A 115 7.76 14.94 -10.50
CA GLU A 115 6.97 14.70 -11.72
C GLU A 115 5.64 14.00 -11.40
N LEU A 116 5.69 12.94 -10.58
CA LEU A 116 4.49 12.19 -10.21
C LEU A 116 3.52 13.01 -9.37
N GLU A 117 4.00 13.86 -8.47
CA GLU A 117 3.17 14.79 -7.71
C GLU A 117 2.37 15.71 -8.64
N GLY A 118 3.03 16.24 -9.69
CA GLY A 118 2.36 17.06 -10.71
C GLY A 118 1.35 16.27 -11.54
N LEU A 119 1.71 15.07 -12.00
CA LEU A 119 0.84 14.20 -12.81
C LEU A 119 -0.38 13.68 -12.04
N ILE A 120 -0.21 13.40 -10.78
CA ILE A 120 -1.26 12.88 -9.89
C ILE A 120 -2.17 13.99 -9.37
N GLY A 121 -1.65 15.22 -9.26
CA GLY A 121 -2.33 16.35 -8.64
C GLY A 121 -2.31 16.21 -7.11
N VAL A 122 -1.10 16.20 -6.54
CA VAL A 122 -0.93 16.08 -5.08
C VAL A 122 -1.13 17.44 -4.43
N GLU A 123 -2.05 17.52 -3.47
CA GLU A 123 -2.39 18.74 -2.75
C GLU A 123 -2.63 18.43 -1.27
N GLU A 124 -2.66 19.45 -0.42
CA GLU A 124 -3.07 19.33 0.97
C GLU A 124 -4.60 19.36 1.07
N PHE A 125 -5.15 18.49 1.93
CA PHE A 125 -6.59 18.56 2.22
C PHE A 125 -6.87 19.75 3.16
N PRO A 126 -7.82 20.65 2.81
CA PRO A 126 -8.03 21.92 3.51
C PRO A 126 -8.25 21.75 5.02
N TYR A 127 -7.47 22.48 5.85
CA TYR A 127 -7.51 22.42 7.31
C TYR A 127 -8.89 22.75 7.88
N GLU A 128 -9.60 23.69 7.30
CA GLU A 128 -10.95 24.12 7.70
C GLU A 128 -12.01 23.01 7.49
N ARG A 129 -11.69 21.99 6.72
CA ARG A 129 -12.58 20.84 6.51
C ARG A 129 -12.28 19.66 7.42
N TRP A 130 -11.24 19.75 8.26
CA TRP A 130 -10.97 18.74 9.27
C TRP A 130 -12.01 18.80 10.39
N ARG A 131 -12.27 17.65 11.01
CA ARG A 131 -13.14 17.65 12.19
C ARG A 131 -12.48 18.43 13.33
N PRO A 132 -13.28 19.13 14.17
CA PRO A 132 -12.74 19.93 15.27
C PRO A 132 -11.79 19.16 16.18
N LEU A 133 -12.12 17.90 16.51
CA LEU A 133 -11.25 17.07 17.33
C LEU A 133 -9.92 16.74 16.64
N THR A 134 -9.94 16.52 15.33
CA THR A 134 -8.70 16.26 14.54
C THR A 134 -7.79 17.49 14.55
N GLN A 135 -8.36 18.70 14.51
CA GLN A 135 -7.61 19.95 14.67
C GLN A 135 -7.02 20.08 16.08
N GLU A 136 -7.78 19.71 17.13
CA GLU A 136 -7.27 19.73 18.50
C GLU A 136 -6.17 18.68 18.72
N MET A 137 -6.29 17.50 18.11
CA MET A 137 -5.21 16.49 18.14
C MET A 137 -3.93 16.99 17.44
N PHE A 138 -4.06 17.72 16.33
CA PHE A 138 -2.94 18.39 15.66
C PHE A 138 -2.23 19.38 16.59
N LYS A 139 -2.99 20.28 17.21
CA LYS A 139 -2.47 21.26 18.18
C LYS A 139 -1.85 20.59 19.41
N SER A 140 -2.44 19.46 19.84
CA SER A 140 -1.90 18.67 20.95
C SER A 140 -0.54 18.05 20.59
N ALA A 141 -0.40 17.49 19.39
CA ALA A 141 0.87 16.95 18.90
C ALA A 141 1.94 18.05 18.81
N ASP A 142 1.58 19.25 18.34
CA ASP A 142 2.49 20.39 18.25
C ASP A 142 2.95 20.85 19.64
N LYS A 143 2.03 21.01 20.60
CA LYS A 143 2.36 21.35 22.00
C LYS A 143 3.27 20.33 22.68
N LEU A 144 3.17 19.05 22.28
CA LEU A 144 4.05 17.99 22.77
C LEU A 144 5.41 17.95 22.06
N GLY A 145 5.68 18.85 21.12
CA GLY A 145 6.94 18.93 20.38
C GLY A 145 7.08 17.82 19.32
N LEU A 146 5.98 17.21 18.90
CA LEU A 146 5.99 16.10 17.93
C LEU A 146 5.95 16.58 16.46
N ASN A 147 5.96 17.90 16.21
CA ASN A 147 6.09 18.52 14.90
C ASN A 147 5.13 17.94 13.83
N PRO A 148 3.80 18.03 14.01
CA PRO A 148 2.84 17.51 13.06
C PRO A 148 2.85 18.31 11.75
N GLN A 149 2.65 17.61 10.63
CA GLN A 149 2.62 18.17 9.28
C GLN A 149 1.32 17.78 8.58
N ILE A 150 0.83 18.66 7.71
CA ILE A 150 -0.32 18.33 6.85
C ILE A 150 0.10 17.23 5.87
N THR A 151 -0.77 16.23 5.68
CA THR A 151 -0.46 15.12 4.78
C THR A 151 -0.73 15.51 3.33
N PRO A 152 0.27 15.48 2.43
CA PRO A 152 0.03 15.61 1.00
C PRO A 152 -0.83 14.45 0.50
N LYS A 153 -1.88 14.76 -0.25
CA LYS A 153 -2.87 13.79 -0.72
C LYS A 153 -3.13 13.89 -2.21
N ALA A 154 -3.32 12.77 -2.83
CA ALA A 154 -3.85 12.66 -4.19
C ALA A 154 -5.38 12.71 -4.15
N MET A 155 -5.95 13.86 -3.82
CA MET A 155 -7.39 14.01 -3.57
C MET A 155 -7.89 15.37 -4.02
N ASP A 156 -8.86 15.37 -4.93
CA ASP A 156 -9.64 16.56 -5.26
C ASP A 156 -10.59 16.91 -4.09
N ALA A 157 -10.22 17.91 -3.31
CA ALA A 157 -10.96 18.32 -2.14
C ALA A 157 -12.38 18.81 -2.48
N VAL A 158 -12.60 19.37 -3.68
CA VAL A 158 -13.93 19.86 -4.10
C VAL A 158 -14.90 18.69 -4.31
N LYS A 159 -14.43 17.60 -4.93
CA LYS A 159 -15.24 16.39 -5.18
C LYS A 159 -15.35 15.49 -3.96
N CYS A 160 -14.47 15.62 -2.98
CA CYS A 160 -14.48 14.79 -1.78
C CYS A 160 -15.68 15.11 -0.90
N VAL A 161 -16.52 14.13 -0.63
CA VAL A 161 -17.71 14.24 0.23
C VAL A 161 -17.44 13.87 1.69
N SER A 162 -16.18 13.72 2.07
CA SER A 162 -15.75 13.42 3.45
C SER A 162 -16.46 12.19 4.06
N CYS A 163 -16.62 11.12 3.28
CA CYS A 163 -17.34 9.91 3.72
C CYS A 163 -16.51 8.96 4.60
N GLY A 164 -15.19 9.16 4.73
CA GLY A 164 -14.27 8.33 5.51
C GLY A 164 -14.02 6.92 4.96
N LEU A 165 -14.50 6.60 3.76
CA LEU A 165 -14.44 5.25 3.18
C LEU A 165 -13.24 5.01 2.25
N CYS A 166 -12.17 5.79 2.37
CA CYS A 166 -11.03 5.73 1.44
C CYS A 166 -10.43 4.32 1.31
N GLU A 167 -10.39 3.55 2.40
CA GLU A 167 -9.88 2.17 2.41
C GLU A 167 -10.79 1.15 1.71
N LEU A 168 -12.00 1.51 1.38
CA LEU A 168 -12.94 0.67 0.62
C LEU A 168 -13.14 1.16 -0.82
N GLY A 169 -12.30 2.11 -1.23
CA GLY A 169 -12.35 2.77 -2.53
C GLY A 169 -13.16 4.06 -2.52
N CYS A 170 -12.83 4.96 -3.44
CA CYS A 170 -13.52 6.23 -3.58
C CYS A 170 -14.67 6.13 -4.56
N SER A 171 -15.92 6.24 -4.06
CA SER A 171 -17.13 6.16 -4.88
C SER A 171 -17.42 7.44 -5.68
N THR A 172 -16.81 8.57 -5.30
CA THR A 172 -16.95 9.86 -6.00
C THR A 172 -15.78 10.14 -6.95
N ASP A 173 -14.84 9.20 -7.05
CA ASP A 173 -13.62 9.34 -7.86
C ASP A 173 -12.83 10.64 -7.54
N SER A 174 -12.97 11.15 -6.32
CA SER A 174 -12.22 12.32 -5.85
C SER A 174 -10.77 12.00 -5.51
N ARG A 175 -10.49 10.75 -5.13
CA ARG A 175 -9.15 10.27 -4.77
C ARG A 175 -8.52 9.55 -5.97
N TRP A 176 -7.27 9.91 -6.26
CA TRP A 176 -6.47 9.20 -7.26
C TRP A 176 -6.17 7.76 -6.80
N ASP A 177 -6.20 6.85 -7.75
CA ASP A 177 -5.56 5.54 -7.67
C ASP A 177 -4.98 5.16 -9.05
N SER A 178 -4.15 4.14 -9.10
CA SER A 178 -3.37 3.78 -10.30
C SER A 178 -4.21 3.38 -11.52
N ARG A 179 -5.53 3.19 -11.36
CA ARG A 179 -6.43 2.97 -12.51
C ARG A 179 -6.43 4.15 -13.48
N ARG A 180 -6.16 5.39 -13.01
CA ARG A 180 -6.01 6.55 -13.91
C ARG A 180 -4.82 6.38 -14.85
N PHE A 181 -3.68 5.91 -14.35
CA PHE A 181 -2.53 5.59 -15.20
C PHE A 181 -2.79 4.39 -16.10
N LEU A 182 -3.60 3.41 -15.66
CA LEU A 182 -4.05 2.31 -16.52
C LEU A 182 -4.91 2.80 -17.69
N GLU A 183 -5.81 3.75 -17.47
CA GLU A 183 -6.61 4.32 -18.56
C GLU A 183 -5.72 5.06 -19.57
N ASP A 184 -4.69 5.77 -19.10
CA ASP A 184 -3.72 6.39 -20.02
C ASP A 184 -2.91 5.34 -20.80
N ALA A 185 -2.45 4.29 -20.14
CA ALA A 185 -1.76 3.18 -20.79
C ALA A 185 -2.65 2.50 -21.86
N LYS A 186 -3.93 2.29 -21.57
CA LYS A 186 -4.89 1.72 -22.53
C LYS A 186 -5.10 2.61 -23.76
N LYS A 187 -5.17 3.94 -23.59
CA LYS A 187 -5.25 4.88 -24.73
C LYS A 187 -4.06 4.74 -25.67
N ASN A 188 -2.90 4.31 -25.13
CA ASN A 188 -1.68 4.03 -25.87
C ASN A 188 -1.51 2.55 -26.28
N GLY A 189 -2.57 1.76 -26.26
CA GLY A 189 -2.59 0.39 -26.78
C GLY A 189 -2.28 -0.71 -25.76
N THR A 190 -2.10 -0.42 -24.48
CA THR A 190 -1.91 -1.45 -23.46
C THR A 190 -3.13 -2.38 -23.37
N ILE A 191 -2.89 -3.69 -23.42
CA ILE A 191 -3.90 -4.74 -23.23
C ILE A 191 -3.92 -5.16 -21.76
N LEU A 192 -5.01 -4.87 -21.05
CA LEU A 192 -5.21 -5.32 -19.67
C LEU A 192 -6.01 -6.62 -19.64
N LYS A 193 -5.44 -7.67 -19.04
CA LYS A 193 -6.12 -8.94 -18.74
C LYS A 193 -6.31 -9.09 -17.24
N THR A 194 -7.54 -9.04 -16.78
CA THR A 194 -7.92 -9.29 -15.37
C THR A 194 -8.19 -10.78 -15.12
N LYS A 195 -8.21 -11.21 -13.86
CA LYS A 195 -8.37 -12.62 -13.46
C LYS A 195 -7.33 -13.53 -14.13
N SER A 196 -6.14 -13.00 -14.33
CA SER A 196 -5.02 -13.64 -15.02
C SER A 196 -3.80 -13.78 -14.09
N PRO A 197 -3.91 -14.59 -13.01
CA PRO A 197 -2.80 -14.76 -12.07
C PRO A 197 -1.61 -15.42 -12.76
N VAL A 198 -0.46 -14.77 -12.69
CA VAL A 198 0.82 -15.34 -13.14
C VAL A 198 1.30 -16.31 -12.07
N LYS A 199 1.69 -17.52 -12.51
CA LYS A 199 2.19 -18.56 -11.64
C LYS A 199 3.69 -18.62 -11.59
N LYS A 200 4.31 -18.57 -12.77
CA LYS A 200 5.76 -18.63 -12.92
C LYS A 200 6.21 -17.97 -14.20
N LEU A 201 7.49 -17.71 -14.26
CA LEU A 201 8.21 -17.23 -15.42
C LEU A 201 8.59 -18.38 -16.34
N LEU A 202 8.64 -18.12 -17.63
CA LEU A 202 9.22 -19.03 -18.62
C LEU A 202 10.64 -18.54 -18.88
N ILE A 203 11.63 -19.36 -18.54
CA ILE A 203 13.05 -19.00 -18.62
C ILE A 203 13.77 -20.05 -19.47
N GLU A 204 14.54 -19.58 -20.44
CA GLU A 204 15.38 -20.43 -21.30
C GLU A 204 16.78 -19.82 -21.37
N LYS A 205 17.80 -20.65 -21.06
CA LYS A 205 19.23 -20.26 -21.13
C LYS A 205 19.54 -18.91 -20.40
N GLY A 206 18.93 -18.71 -19.21
CA GLY A 206 19.16 -17.51 -18.42
C GLY A 206 18.41 -16.25 -18.87
N LYS A 207 17.53 -16.36 -19.88
CA LYS A 207 16.70 -15.26 -20.40
C LYS A 207 15.22 -15.55 -20.19
N VAL A 208 14.46 -14.54 -19.75
CA VAL A 208 13.00 -14.66 -19.67
C VAL A 208 12.40 -14.69 -21.08
N LYS A 209 11.39 -15.54 -21.29
CA LYS A 209 10.66 -15.72 -22.55
C LYS A 209 9.18 -15.44 -22.44
N GLY A 210 8.69 -15.19 -21.23
CA GLY A 210 7.29 -14.93 -20.98
C GLY A 210 6.84 -15.45 -19.62
N VAL A 211 5.55 -15.71 -19.49
CA VAL A 211 4.91 -16.14 -18.24
C VAL A 211 3.91 -17.26 -18.46
N GLU A 212 3.69 -18.05 -17.41
CA GLU A 212 2.58 -19.00 -17.32
C GLU A 212 1.47 -18.41 -16.43
N ILE A 213 0.24 -18.32 -16.97
CA ILE A 213 -0.96 -17.84 -16.29
C ILE A 213 -1.99 -18.95 -16.09
N GLY A 214 -2.91 -18.77 -15.16
CA GLY A 214 -4.02 -19.72 -14.92
C GLY A 214 -3.69 -20.85 -13.95
N SER A 215 -4.48 -21.92 -13.92
CA SER A 215 -4.31 -23.04 -12.99
C SER A 215 -4.67 -24.40 -13.58
N GLY A 216 -3.86 -25.41 -13.28
CA GLY A 216 -4.09 -26.81 -13.68
C GLY A 216 -4.24 -26.95 -15.19
N LEU A 217 -5.33 -27.58 -15.63
CA LEU A 217 -5.64 -27.82 -17.04
C LEU A 217 -5.93 -26.54 -17.85
N PHE A 218 -6.10 -25.40 -17.21
CA PHE A 218 -6.37 -24.10 -17.84
C PHE A 218 -5.12 -23.19 -17.84
N SER A 219 -3.92 -23.78 -17.73
CA SER A 219 -2.67 -23.04 -17.83
C SER A 219 -2.44 -22.58 -19.27
N GLN A 220 -2.05 -21.30 -19.44
CA GLN A 220 -1.69 -20.70 -20.71
C GLN A 220 -0.29 -20.08 -20.61
N LYS A 221 0.51 -20.23 -21.64
CA LYS A 221 1.78 -19.54 -21.80
C LYS A 221 1.62 -18.30 -22.65
N LEU A 222 2.23 -17.20 -22.23
CA LEU A 222 2.29 -15.93 -22.97
C LEU A 222 3.76 -15.58 -23.16
N ASP A 223 4.15 -15.39 -24.42
CA ASP A 223 5.53 -15.03 -24.77
C ASP A 223 5.73 -13.52 -24.70
N ALA A 224 6.93 -13.10 -24.27
CA ALA A 224 7.33 -11.71 -24.20
C ALA A 224 8.86 -11.57 -24.32
N ASP A 225 9.31 -10.41 -24.81
CA ASP A 225 10.73 -10.04 -24.82
C ASP A 225 11.20 -9.59 -23.44
N LEU A 226 10.31 -8.89 -22.72
CA LEU A 226 10.51 -8.40 -21.34
C LEU A 226 9.36 -8.84 -20.43
N VAL A 227 9.67 -9.14 -19.17
CA VAL A 227 8.70 -9.34 -18.10
C VAL A 227 9.05 -8.43 -16.93
N ILE A 228 8.08 -7.65 -16.46
CA ILE A 228 8.22 -6.76 -15.32
C ILE A 228 7.28 -7.22 -14.21
N LEU A 229 7.84 -7.65 -13.08
CA LEU A 229 7.08 -8.03 -11.90
C LEU A 229 6.74 -6.77 -11.09
N SER A 230 5.46 -6.52 -10.90
CA SER A 230 4.88 -5.42 -10.09
C SER A 230 3.71 -5.94 -9.24
N ALA A 231 3.84 -7.18 -8.77
CA ALA A 231 2.81 -7.89 -8.00
C ALA A 231 2.86 -7.59 -6.48
N GLY A 232 3.66 -6.61 -6.08
CA GLY A 232 3.93 -6.23 -4.69
C GLY A 232 4.83 -7.23 -3.96
N GLY A 233 5.31 -6.86 -2.77
CA GLY A 233 6.35 -7.62 -2.05
C GLY A 233 6.06 -9.12 -1.85
N ILE A 234 4.80 -9.51 -1.70
CA ILE A 234 4.43 -10.93 -1.59
C ILE A 234 4.31 -11.58 -2.98
N GLY A 235 3.55 -10.98 -3.90
CA GLY A 235 3.26 -11.59 -5.20
C GLY A 235 4.51 -11.71 -6.07
N THR A 236 5.36 -10.69 -6.10
CA THR A 236 6.63 -10.69 -6.81
C THR A 236 7.57 -11.78 -6.28
N ALA A 237 7.73 -11.88 -4.96
CA ALA A 237 8.56 -12.93 -4.34
C ALA A 237 8.02 -14.34 -4.61
N GLN A 238 6.70 -14.52 -4.54
CA GLN A 238 6.06 -15.81 -4.83
C GLN A 238 6.32 -16.28 -6.26
N ILE A 239 6.16 -15.39 -7.24
CA ILE A 239 6.41 -15.71 -8.66
C ILE A 239 7.87 -16.04 -8.90
N LEU A 240 8.81 -15.29 -8.31
CA LEU A 240 10.24 -15.56 -8.41
C LEU A 240 10.59 -16.95 -7.85
N LYS A 241 10.17 -17.25 -6.61
CA LYS A 241 10.44 -18.55 -5.97
C LYS A 241 9.80 -19.72 -6.73
N ALA A 242 8.58 -19.57 -7.24
CA ALA A 242 7.92 -20.56 -8.08
C ALA A 242 8.61 -20.79 -9.43
N SER A 243 9.48 -19.86 -9.82
CA SER A 243 10.30 -19.94 -11.06
C SER A 243 11.74 -20.38 -10.80
N GLY A 244 12.07 -20.79 -9.58
CA GLY A 244 13.42 -21.18 -9.18
C GLY A 244 14.40 -20.00 -9.02
N ILE A 245 13.89 -18.75 -8.93
CA ILE A 245 14.69 -17.56 -8.72
C ILE A 245 14.64 -17.15 -7.25
N VAL A 246 15.75 -16.66 -6.72
CA VAL A 246 15.84 -16.20 -5.33
C VAL A 246 15.02 -14.93 -5.14
N ALA A 247 14.14 -14.93 -4.13
CA ALA A 247 13.64 -13.74 -3.48
C ALA A 247 14.16 -13.73 -2.05
N LYS A 248 14.67 -12.59 -1.59
CA LYS A 248 15.32 -12.49 -0.27
C LYS A 248 14.30 -12.56 0.87
N ASP A 249 14.71 -13.12 1.98
CA ASP A 249 13.93 -13.14 3.23
C ASP A 249 14.10 -11.80 3.97
N ASN A 250 13.69 -10.74 3.32
CA ASN A 250 13.84 -9.34 3.72
C ASN A 250 12.49 -8.60 3.67
N LEU A 251 11.38 -9.34 3.78
CA LEU A 251 10.05 -8.72 3.74
C LEU A 251 9.85 -7.80 4.94
N TRP A 252 9.53 -6.54 4.65
CA TRP A 252 9.01 -5.57 5.61
C TRP A 252 7.55 -5.22 5.29
N VAL A 253 6.82 -4.69 6.27
CA VAL A 253 5.36 -4.55 6.15
C VAL A 253 4.83 -3.21 6.66
N ASP A 254 5.67 -2.35 7.24
CA ASP A 254 5.28 -1.12 7.96
C ASP A 254 4.15 -1.41 8.96
N ILE A 255 4.54 -1.98 10.12
CA ILE A 255 3.58 -2.46 11.12
C ILE A 255 2.71 -1.30 11.64
N VAL A 256 1.41 -1.49 11.55
CA VAL A 256 0.39 -0.54 12.01
C VAL A 256 -0.37 -1.09 13.21
N ILE A 257 -0.64 -0.22 14.17
CA ILE A 257 -1.66 -0.41 15.20
C ILE A 257 -2.51 0.86 15.29
N THR A 258 -3.82 0.71 15.47
CA THR A 258 -4.72 1.83 15.72
C THR A 258 -5.16 1.82 17.18
N LEU A 259 -4.98 2.95 17.83
CA LEU A 259 -5.54 3.22 19.14
C LEU A 259 -6.91 3.83 19.00
N GLY A 260 -7.85 3.40 19.82
CA GLY A 260 -9.18 3.96 19.85
C GLY A 260 -9.50 4.60 21.19
N GLY A 261 -10.23 5.70 21.14
CA GLY A 261 -10.84 6.38 22.26
C GLY A 261 -12.26 6.83 21.93
N VAL A 262 -12.88 7.54 22.85
CA VAL A 262 -14.25 8.01 22.72
C VAL A 262 -14.32 9.52 22.94
N SER A 263 -14.98 10.22 22.01
CA SER A 263 -15.36 11.62 22.18
C SER A 263 -16.71 11.84 21.52
N LYS A 264 -17.70 12.26 22.31
CA LYS A 264 -19.08 12.44 21.84
C LYS A 264 -19.14 13.43 20.68
N GLY A 265 -19.68 13.01 19.55
CA GLY A 265 -19.84 13.84 18.36
C GLY A 265 -18.53 14.18 17.63
N ALA A 266 -17.45 13.44 17.86
CA ALA A 266 -16.17 13.63 17.17
C ALA A 266 -16.29 13.50 15.65
N GLU A 267 -17.11 12.54 15.20
CA GLU A 267 -17.42 12.28 13.79
C GLU A 267 -16.18 12.14 12.89
N MET A 268 -15.05 11.62 13.43
CA MET A 268 -13.81 11.43 12.65
C MET A 268 -14.00 10.55 11.41
N ILE A 269 -15.03 9.70 11.39
CA ILE A 269 -15.40 8.95 10.19
C ILE A 269 -15.92 9.85 9.06
N LYS A 270 -16.20 11.12 9.30
CA LYS A 270 -16.68 12.08 8.31
C LYS A 270 -15.58 13.01 7.81
N GLU A 271 -14.37 12.51 7.69
CA GLU A 271 -13.23 13.19 7.06
C GLU A 271 -12.34 12.16 6.36
N PRO A 272 -11.46 12.55 5.43
CA PRO A 272 -10.44 11.67 4.92
C PRO A 272 -9.49 11.23 6.05
N PRO A 273 -9.14 9.93 6.14
CA PRO A 273 -8.17 9.49 7.14
C PRO A 273 -6.79 10.12 6.92
N MET A 274 -6.00 10.27 7.99
CA MET A 274 -4.62 10.75 7.93
C MET A 274 -4.46 12.13 7.28
N VAL A 275 -5.28 13.11 7.67
CA VAL A 275 -5.16 14.49 7.15
C VAL A 275 -3.90 15.20 7.62
N TRP A 276 -3.27 14.73 8.70
CA TRP A 276 -1.96 15.14 9.17
C TRP A 276 -1.17 13.93 9.69
N TYR A 277 0.12 14.06 9.80
CA TYR A 277 1.00 13.08 10.41
C TYR A 277 2.12 13.76 11.20
N SER A 278 2.66 13.07 12.17
CA SER A 278 3.87 13.45 12.89
C SER A 278 4.90 12.35 12.67
N GLN A 279 6.02 12.70 12.02
CA GLN A 279 7.11 11.77 11.74
C GLN A 279 8.13 11.82 12.87
N GLN A 280 8.45 10.66 13.37
CA GLN A 280 9.54 10.43 14.32
C GLN A 280 10.61 9.57 13.65
N GLU A 281 11.68 9.22 14.35
CA GLU A 281 12.81 8.46 13.78
C GLU A 281 12.38 7.14 13.12
N ASP A 282 11.59 6.32 13.82
CA ASP A 282 11.20 4.98 13.37
C ASP A 282 9.70 4.82 13.11
N TYR A 283 8.87 5.84 13.35
CA TYR A 283 7.42 5.71 13.24
C TYR A 283 6.73 7.03 12.91
N ILE A 284 5.49 6.92 12.48
CA ILE A 284 4.58 8.05 12.36
C ILE A 284 3.33 7.88 13.22
N LEU A 285 2.79 9.03 13.65
CA LEU A 285 1.49 9.16 14.31
C LEU A 285 0.53 9.92 13.39
N SER A 286 -0.72 9.50 13.31
CA SER A 286 -1.70 10.15 12.45
C SER A 286 -3.14 9.86 12.90
N PRO A 287 -4.09 10.82 12.78
CA PRO A 287 -5.50 10.56 13.04
C PRO A 287 -6.04 9.56 12.02
N TYR A 288 -6.66 8.50 12.52
CA TYR A 288 -7.07 7.40 11.65
C TYR A 288 -8.08 6.49 12.32
N VAL A 289 -9.29 6.46 11.81
CA VAL A 289 -10.30 5.47 12.21
C VAL A 289 -10.22 4.30 11.24
N ASP A 290 -9.47 3.29 11.62
CA ASP A 290 -9.26 2.07 10.85
C ASP A 290 -10.57 1.26 10.73
N ILE A 291 -10.93 0.90 9.52
CA ILE A 291 -12.12 0.09 9.24
C ILE A 291 -12.00 -1.29 9.85
N LEU A 292 -10.80 -1.87 9.88
CA LEU A 292 -10.55 -3.15 10.55
C LEU A 292 -10.80 -3.02 12.06
N SER A 293 -10.32 -1.96 12.70
CA SER A 293 -10.58 -1.65 14.10
C SER A 293 -12.06 -1.48 14.40
N HIS A 294 -12.82 -0.94 13.44
CA HIS A 294 -14.26 -0.79 13.58
C HIS A 294 -14.97 -2.12 13.90
N TRP A 295 -14.50 -3.23 13.36
CA TRP A 295 -15.10 -4.55 13.55
C TRP A 295 -14.47 -5.36 14.69
N PHE A 296 -13.20 -5.15 14.99
CA PHE A 296 -12.46 -5.98 15.96
C PHE A 296 -12.48 -5.44 17.38
N HIS A 297 -12.83 -4.18 17.61
CA HIS A 297 -12.85 -3.60 18.95
C HIS A 297 -14.11 -3.99 19.73
N LYS A 298 -14.08 -5.15 20.38
CA LYS A 298 -15.17 -5.64 21.25
C LYS A 298 -15.60 -4.64 22.35
N PRO A 299 -14.69 -3.90 23.04
CA PRO A 299 -15.06 -2.89 24.02
C PRO A 299 -15.95 -1.76 23.46
N TRP A 300 -15.92 -1.53 22.15
CA TRP A 300 -16.71 -0.52 21.48
C TRP A 300 -18.06 -1.01 20.95
N LYS A 301 -18.52 -2.18 21.38
CA LYS A 301 -19.79 -2.75 20.89
C LYS A 301 -20.96 -1.76 20.94
N ASN A 302 -21.01 -0.92 22.00
CA ASN A 302 -22.08 0.04 22.23
C ASN A 302 -21.68 1.50 21.92
N VAL A 303 -20.46 1.76 21.48
CA VAL A 303 -20.00 3.10 21.11
C VAL A 303 -20.47 3.41 19.69
N SER A 304 -21.17 4.53 19.50
CA SER A 304 -21.56 5.00 18.18
C SER A 304 -20.33 5.22 17.30
N ILE A 305 -20.44 4.91 16.01
CA ILE A 305 -19.35 5.18 15.04
C ILE A 305 -18.99 6.67 14.98
N ASN A 306 -19.95 7.57 15.25
CA ASN A 306 -19.71 9.00 15.26
C ASN A 306 -18.96 9.49 16.50
N ASP A 307 -18.87 8.66 17.56
CA ASP A 307 -18.19 8.99 18.82
C ASP A 307 -16.81 8.33 18.92
N ARG A 308 -16.43 7.52 17.93
CA ARG A 308 -15.14 6.85 17.90
C ARG A 308 -14.05 7.77 17.41
N VAL A 309 -12.95 7.72 18.13
CA VAL A 309 -11.70 8.44 17.82
C VAL A 309 -10.62 7.42 17.55
N GLY A 310 -9.81 7.64 16.53
CA GLY A 310 -8.69 6.76 16.19
C GLY A 310 -7.40 7.52 15.98
N MET A 311 -6.31 6.94 16.47
CA MET A 311 -4.95 7.37 16.24
C MET A 311 -4.13 6.18 15.77
N MET A 312 -3.51 6.29 14.62
CA MET A 312 -2.61 5.28 14.07
C MET A 312 -1.19 5.51 14.56
N VAL A 313 -0.54 4.41 14.90
CA VAL A 313 0.91 4.31 14.99
C VAL A 313 1.36 3.39 13.87
N LYS A 314 2.27 3.85 13.02
CA LYS A 314 2.90 3.06 11.97
C LYS A 314 4.39 3.06 12.17
N LEU A 315 4.98 1.88 12.25
CA LEU A 315 6.38 1.63 12.54
C LEU A 315 7.12 1.15 11.28
N ALA A 316 8.32 1.69 11.04
CA ALA A 316 9.31 1.06 10.18
C ALA A 316 9.82 -0.19 10.92
N ASP A 317 9.43 -1.37 10.47
CA ASP A 317 9.72 -2.65 11.10
C ASP A 317 10.99 -3.30 10.57
N LEU A 318 11.54 -4.23 11.30
CA LEU A 318 12.75 -4.97 10.92
C LEU A 318 12.51 -5.83 9.68
N GLU A 319 13.43 -5.80 8.72
CA GLU A 319 13.36 -6.43 7.40
C GLU A 319 13.76 -7.93 7.46
N GLU A 320 12.93 -8.79 8.05
CA GLU A 320 13.25 -10.22 8.28
C GLU A 320 12.09 -11.17 7.97
N GLY A 321 11.10 -10.72 7.20
CA GLY A 321 9.99 -11.59 6.79
C GLY A 321 10.33 -12.43 5.57
N SER A 322 9.71 -13.61 5.47
CA SER A 322 9.88 -14.57 4.36
C SER A 322 8.57 -14.79 3.63
N VAL A 323 8.66 -14.91 2.31
CA VAL A 323 7.56 -15.34 1.44
C VAL A 323 7.92 -16.69 0.82
N PHE A 324 7.02 -17.67 0.92
CA PHE A 324 7.21 -18.99 0.37
C PHE A 324 6.58 -19.13 -1.03
N GLU A 325 7.02 -20.13 -1.79
CA GLU A 325 6.52 -20.43 -3.14
C GLU A 325 4.99 -20.60 -3.18
N ASN A 326 4.42 -21.22 -2.16
CA ASN A 326 2.97 -21.43 -2.03
C ASN A 326 2.18 -20.18 -1.57
N GLY A 327 2.85 -19.02 -1.46
CA GLY A 327 2.25 -17.75 -1.00
C GLY A 327 2.10 -17.63 0.51
N LYS A 328 2.53 -18.63 1.29
CA LYS A 328 2.60 -18.49 2.76
C LYS A 328 3.62 -17.41 3.10
N VAL A 329 3.29 -16.58 4.08
CA VAL A 329 4.19 -15.55 4.61
C VAL A 329 4.51 -15.87 6.06
N GLN A 330 5.77 -15.70 6.43
CA GLN A 330 6.24 -15.73 7.79
C GLN A 330 6.83 -14.37 8.14
N LYS A 331 6.20 -13.66 9.04
CA LYS A 331 6.64 -12.37 9.55
C LYS A 331 6.14 -12.25 10.98
N GLU A 332 7.06 -12.03 11.89
CA GLU A 332 6.78 -11.82 13.30
C GLU A 332 7.07 -10.36 13.67
N ILE A 333 6.54 -9.91 14.81
CA ILE A 333 6.87 -8.61 15.37
C ILE A 333 8.04 -8.83 16.33
N SER A 334 9.20 -8.29 16.00
CA SER A 334 10.41 -8.46 16.82
C SER A 334 10.23 -7.85 18.22
N LEU A 335 11.03 -8.28 19.19
CA LEU A 335 11.03 -7.68 20.52
C LEU A 335 11.44 -6.19 20.47
N GLY A 336 12.34 -5.83 19.55
CA GLY A 336 12.72 -4.44 19.28
C GLY A 336 11.55 -3.61 18.80
N ASP A 337 10.82 -4.11 17.81
CA ASP A 337 9.64 -3.45 17.24
C ASP A 337 8.53 -3.30 18.29
N LYS A 338 8.28 -4.33 19.11
CA LYS A 338 7.32 -4.26 20.21
C LYS A 338 7.67 -3.16 21.22
N LYS A 339 8.97 -2.98 21.52
CA LYS A 339 9.43 -1.92 22.42
C LYS A 339 9.23 -0.53 21.83
N LYS A 340 9.62 -0.32 20.55
CA LYS A 340 9.40 0.93 19.83
C LYS A 340 7.92 1.25 19.71
N MET A 341 7.10 0.26 19.36
CA MET A 341 5.65 0.39 19.26
C MET A 341 5.01 0.81 20.59
N LYS A 342 5.42 0.21 21.70
CA LYS A 342 4.92 0.58 23.05
C LYS A 342 5.21 2.04 23.38
N PHE A 343 6.39 2.55 23.03
CA PHE A 343 6.75 3.95 23.21
C PHE A 343 5.89 4.85 22.32
N ALA A 344 5.75 4.53 21.04
CA ALA A 344 4.94 5.30 20.10
C ALA A 344 3.45 5.33 20.51
N ILE A 345 2.93 4.21 21.03
CA ILE A 345 1.58 4.13 21.59
C ILE A 345 1.40 5.12 22.76
N SER A 346 2.40 5.24 23.65
CA SER A 346 2.30 6.19 24.77
C SER A 346 2.23 7.64 24.31
N GLN A 347 2.95 8.00 23.25
CA GLN A 347 2.85 9.34 22.66
C GLN A 347 1.50 9.58 21.98
N ALA A 348 0.98 8.60 21.25
CA ALA A 348 -0.34 8.67 20.64
C ALA A 348 -1.45 8.86 21.70
N LEU A 349 -1.37 8.15 22.81
CA LEU A 349 -2.28 8.33 23.96
C LEU A 349 -2.18 9.73 24.54
N SER A 350 -0.96 10.28 24.73
CA SER A 350 -0.78 11.63 25.23
C SER A 350 -1.40 12.68 24.31
N ILE A 351 -1.30 12.51 22.97
CA ILE A 351 -1.98 13.40 22.02
C ILE A 351 -3.49 13.34 22.22
N MET A 352 -4.06 12.14 22.31
CA MET A 352 -5.50 11.93 22.46
C MET A 352 -6.02 12.51 23.77
N GLU A 353 -5.36 12.24 24.89
CA GLU A 353 -5.73 12.74 26.21
C GLU A 353 -5.70 14.28 26.28
N ASN A 354 -4.63 14.91 25.78
CA ASN A 354 -4.51 16.36 25.73
C ASN A 354 -5.55 17.02 24.80
N ALA A 355 -6.04 16.29 23.80
CA ALA A 355 -7.14 16.73 22.93
C ALA A 355 -8.54 16.47 23.53
N GLY A 356 -8.63 15.94 24.77
CA GLY A 356 -9.90 15.71 25.47
C GLY A 356 -10.59 14.40 25.08
N VAL A 357 -9.89 13.46 24.48
CA VAL A 357 -10.41 12.12 24.21
C VAL A 357 -10.43 11.31 25.52
N SER A 358 -11.49 10.58 25.75
CA SER A 358 -11.65 9.76 26.96
C SER A 358 -11.66 8.26 26.65
N GLY A 359 -11.44 7.44 27.69
CA GLY A 359 -11.57 5.98 27.60
C GLY A 359 -13.04 5.50 27.49
N PRO A 360 -13.25 4.20 27.33
CA PRO A 360 -12.20 3.19 27.35
C PRO A 360 -11.30 3.24 26.12
N TYR A 361 -9.98 3.31 26.34
CA TYR A 361 -9.01 3.17 25.27
C TYR A 361 -8.90 1.72 24.84
N VAL A 362 -8.79 1.50 23.54
CA VAL A 362 -8.67 0.17 22.95
C VAL A 362 -7.50 0.14 21.98
N GLN A 363 -6.88 -1.01 21.84
CA GLN A 363 -5.85 -1.23 20.82
C GLN A 363 -6.40 -2.19 19.78
N GLY A 364 -6.23 -1.85 18.50
CA GLY A 364 -6.55 -2.70 17.37
C GLY A 364 -5.59 -3.87 17.24
N MET A 365 -5.79 -4.65 16.19
CA MET A 365 -4.82 -5.66 15.78
C MET A 365 -3.62 -5.02 15.10
N TYR A 366 -2.45 -5.62 15.29
CA TYR A 366 -1.32 -5.32 14.42
C TYR A 366 -1.62 -5.74 13.00
N ASN A 367 -1.42 -4.83 12.07
CA ASN A 367 -1.57 -5.10 10.65
C ASN A 367 -0.45 -4.44 9.85
N GLY A 368 -0.32 -4.81 8.56
CA GLY A 368 0.63 -4.20 7.63
C GLY A 368 0.08 -4.25 6.22
N GLY A 369 0.17 -3.13 5.52
CA GLY A 369 -0.35 -3.01 4.14
C GLY A 369 0.68 -2.50 3.14
N HIS A 370 1.88 -2.13 3.61
CA HIS A 370 3.01 -1.73 2.78
C HIS A 370 4.00 -2.90 2.73
N LEU A 371 3.99 -3.66 1.66
CA LEU A 371 4.73 -4.91 1.56
C LEU A 371 5.88 -4.75 0.56
N GLY A 372 7.12 -4.83 1.05
CA GLY A 372 8.29 -4.59 0.23
C GLY A 372 9.53 -5.39 0.63
N GLY A 373 10.67 -5.09 0.02
CA GLY A 373 12.00 -5.58 0.42
C GLY A 373 12.41 -6.97 -0.07
N THR A 374 11.57 -7.69 -0.78
CA THR A 374 11.87 -9.08 -1.16
C THR A 374 12.82 -9.22 -2.35
N VAL A 375 13.10 -8.12 -3.07
CA VAL A 375 14.07 -8.03 -4.19
C VAL A 375 14.87 -6.73 -4.04
N PRO A 376 15.47 -6.48 -2.87
CA PRO A 376 16.04 -5.17 -2.55
C PRO A 376 17.19 -4.83 -3.49
N LEU A 377 17.20 -3.56 -3.94
CA LEU A 377 18.34 -2.99 -4.66
C LEU A 377 19.53 -2.85 -3.71
N GLU A 378 20.69 -3.17 -4.21
CA GLU A 378 21.98 -2.89 -3.60
C GLU A 378 22.69 -1.74 -4.35
N LYS A 379 23.73 -1.17 -3.78
CA LYS A 379 24.47 -0.06 -4.39
C LYS A 379 24.95 -0.38 -5.83
N ALA A 380 25.33 -1.63 -6.09
CA ALA A 380 25.77 -2.08 -7.42
C ALA A 380 24.64 -2.15 -8.46
N ASP A 381 23.39 -2.19 -8.00
CA ASP A 381 22.21 -2.36 -8.86
C ASP A 381 21.58 -1.02 -9.30
N VAL A 382 21.95 0.08 -8.63
CA VAL A 382 21.26 1.39 -8.76
C VAL A 382 21.31 1.92 -10.20
N ASN A 383 22.46 1.82 -10.86
CA ASN A 383 22.62 2.31 -12.23
C ASN A 383 21.72 1.57 -13.24
N GLU A 384 21.50 0.28 -13.01
CA GLU A 384 20.67 -0.56 -13.86
C GLU A 384 19.23 -0.69 -13.36
N MET A 385 18.92 -0.16 -12.17
CA MET A 385 17.61 -0.31 -11.50
C MET A 385 17.14 -1.78 -11.47
N ARG A 386 18.08 -2.70 -11.38
CA ARG A 386 17.83 -4.13 -11.54
C ARG A 386 18.88 -4.96 -10.81
N PRO A 387 18.48 -5.84 -9.86
CA PRO A 387 19.40 -6.78 -9.25
C PRO A 387 20.10 -7.68 -10.29
N GLN A 388 21.43 -7.79 -10.20
CA GLN A 388 22.27 -8.48 -11.18
C GLN A 388 21.96 -9.99 -11.29
N TYR A 389 21.42 -10.61 -10.24
CA TYR A 389 21.06 -12.03 -10.22
C TYR A 389 19.79 -12.39 -10.98
N LEU A 390 19.00 -11.40 -11.40
CA LEU A 390 17.79 -11.65 -12.17
C LEU A 390 18.15 -12.11 -13.61
N PRO A 391 17.38 -13.05 -14.19
CA PRO A 391 17.53 -13.43 -15.59
C PRO A 391 17.44 -12.26 -16.55
N GLU A 392 18.15 -12.33 -17.68
CA GLU A 392 18.03 -11.31 -18.75
C GLU A 392 16.56 -11.11 -19.17
N GLY A 393 16.15 -9.86 -19.39
CA GLY A 393 14.78 -9.50 -19.75
C GLY A 393 13.78 -9.54 -18.61
N LEU A 394 14.19 -9.88 -17.37
CA LEU A 394 13.34 -9.83 -16.19
C LEU A 394 13.64 -8.58 -15.37
N TRP A 395 12.58 -7.84 -15.01
CA TRP A 395 12.61 -6.63 -14.20
C TRP A 395 11.64 -6.72 -13.01
N VAL A 396 11.85 -5.89 -12.02
CA VAL A 396 10.93 -5.68 -10.90
C VAL A 396 10.62 -4.19 -10.83
N GLY A 397 9.34 -3.84 -10.59
CA GLY A 397 8.91 -2.45 -10.57
C GLY A 397 7.85 -2.19 -9.50
N ASP A 398 8.14 -2.58 -8.25
CA ASP A 398 7.29 -2.34 -7.08
C ASP A 398 8.14 -2.17 -5.81
N LEU A 399 7.50 -2.13 -4.64
CA LEU A 399 8.16 -1.96 -3.35
C LEU A 399 9.14 -3.10 -2.99
N SER A 400 9.14 -4.22 -3.71
CA SER A 400 10.14 -5.27 -3.50
C SER A 400 11.56 -4.74 -3.65
N LEU A 401 11.76 -3.69 -4.48
CA LEU A 401 13.05 -3.04 -4.71
C LEU A 401 13.55 -2.19 -3.53
N ALA A 402 12.65 -1.73 -2.68
CA ALA A 402 13.02 -0.87 -1.54
C ALA A 402 13.69 -1.71 -0.44
N PRO A 403 14.96 -1.43 -0.07
CA PRO A 403 15.74 -2.29 0.81
C PRO A 403 15.27 -2.25 2.27
N ARG A 404 14.60 -1.17 2.69
CA ARG A 404 14.18 -0.93 4.07
C ARG A 404 12.69 -0.63 4.20
N SER A 405 12.14 -0.97 5.36
CA SER A 405 10.83 -0.54 5.83
C SER A 405 10.76 0.98 5.85
N GLN A 406 9.66 1.55 5.38
CA GLN A 406 9.54 2.99 5.21
C GLN A 406 8.92 3.69 6.43
N GLY A 407 8.07 3.00 7.18
CA GLY A 407 7.29 3.63 8.24
C GLY A 407 6.33 4.73 7.75
N MET A 408 6.29 4.96 6.45
CA MET A 408 5.61 6.06 5.76
C MET A 408 4.61 5.53 4.72
N PRO A 409 3.66 6.36 4.23
CA PRO A 409 2.87 6.01 3.04
C PRO A 409 3.74 5.77 1.82
N THR A 410 3.55 4.65 1.12
CA THR A 410 4.48 4.15 0.08
C THR A 410 3.97 4.20 -1.35
N ILE A 411 2.78 4.77 -1.61
CA ILE A 411 2.21 4.79 -2.97
C ILE A 411 3.09 5.56 -3.92
N LEU A 412 3.52 6.77 -3.51
CA LEU A 412 4.36 7.63 -4.33
C LEU A 412 5.72 6.97 -4.59
N LEU A 413 6.31 6.31 -3.57
CA LEU A 413 7.54 5.54 -3.73
C LEU A 413 7.38 4.40 -4.74
N ALA A 414 6.31 3.60 -4.65
CA ALA A 414 6.07 2.51 -5.59
C ALA A 414 5.93 3.00 -7.04
N ALA A 415 5.26 4.14 -7.24
CA ALA A 415 5.14 4.78 -8.54
C ALA A 415 6.50 5.33 -9.03
N ALA A 416 7.29 5.96 -8.15
CA ALA A 416 8.59 6.52 -8.49
C ALA A 416 9.61 5.44 -8.88
N LEU A 417 9.66 4.33 -8.13
CA LEU A 417 10.47 3.16 -8.50
C LEU A 417 10.03 2.62 -9.86
N GLY A 418 8.71 2.50 -10.10
CA GLY A 418 8.17 2.08 -11.38
C GLY A 418 8.59 3.01 -12.53
N LEU A 419 8.51 4.32 -12.34
CA LEU A 419 8.91 5.32 -13.34
C LEU A 419 10.40 5.22 -13.67
N LYS A 420 11.24 5.12 -12.64
CA LYS A 420 12.69 4.97 -12.80
C LYS A 420 13.07 3.69 -13.56
N VAL A 421 12.42 2.57 -13.22
CA VAL A 421 12.61 1.29 -13.92
C VAL A 421 12.16 1.38 -15.38
N ALA A 422 11.00 1.98 -15.67
CA ALA A 422 10.51 2.14 -17.03
C ALA A 422 11.48 2.97 -17.90
N ARG A 423 12.01 4.06 -17.37
CA ARG A 423 13.00 4.90 -18.06
C ARG A 423 14.29 4.14 -18.32
N LYS A 424 14.75 3.35 -17.34
CA LYS A 424 15.95 2.53 -17.55
C LYS A 424 15.75 1.47 -18.63
N ILE A 425 14.57 0.85 -18.71
CA ILE A 425 14.22 -0.07 -19.79
C ILE A 425 14.30 0.64 -21.14
N LEU A 426 13.72 1.85 -21.27
CA LEU A 426 13.74 2.62 -22.50
C LEU A 426 15.15 3.05 -22.92
N GLU A 427 15.99 3.45 -21.97
CA GLU A 427 17.41 3.76 -22.22
C GLU A 427 18.16 2.56 -22.83
N ASN A 428 17.95 1.36 -22.28
CA ASN A 428 18.62 0.15 -22.74
C ASN A 428 18.13 -0.32 -24.12
N GLU A 429 16.89 0.02 -24.52
CA GLU A 429 16.36 -0.34 -25.84
C GLU A 429 16.82 0.63 -26.96
N HIS A 430 17.25 1.82 -26.60
CA HIS A 430 17.77 2.80 -27.55
C HIS A 430 19.30 2.71 -27.80
N GLN A 431 19.98 1.84 -27.04
CA GLN A 431 21.41 1.52 -27.21
C GLN A 431 21.62 0.28 -28.09
#